data_69beaa30f2509b70d58fa89e68c8394c
#
_entry.id   69beaa30f2509b70d58fa89e68c8394c
#
_cell.length_a   1.000
_cell.length_b   1.000
_cell.length_c   1.000
_cell.angle_alpha   90.00
_cell.angle_beta   90.00
_cell.angle_gamma   90.00
#
_symmetry.space_group_name_H-M   'P 1'
#
loop_
_entity.id
_entity.type
_entity.pdbx_description
1 polymer ?
#
loop_
_entity_poly.entity_id
_entity_poly.type
_entity_poly.pdbx_seq_one_letter_code
_entity_poly.pdbx_strand_id
1 'polypeptide(L)'
;MKKKCIIIIAVVCVAVVAVAGTVFGVRAYNDYTLQQQTEERIKSIDDTYADFLDETDRSKKLEKLSDFIKNKPSTNDEIAVEVLNAVEPKYSETLEKMQKYFTDDYDKIIKDNTIISDSLNKMNDKKKIQDCIDKLNFLEEIIDS
;
A
#
# COMPACT_ATOMS: atom_id res chain seq x y z
N MET A 1 48.51 47.92 -8.96
CA MET A 1 48.26 46.50 -9.14
C MET A 1 47.45 45.87 -7.97
N LYS A 2 47.72 46.14 -6.70
CA LYS A 2 47.05 45.52 -5.55
C LYS A 2 45.52 45.73 -5.48
N LYS A 3 44.97 46.90 -5.83
CA LYS A 3 43.51 47.16 -5.79
C LYS A 3 42.70 46.37 -6.82
N LYS A 4 43.26 46.15 -8.04
CA LYS A 4 42.57 45.32 -9.05
C LYS A 4 42.49 43.85 -8.67
N CYS A 5 43.51 43.30 -8.05
CA CYS A 5 43.52 41.91 -7.53
C CYS A 5 42.48 41.72 -6.42
N ILE A 6 42.30 42.67 -5.51
CA ILE A 6 41.32 42.58 -4.44
C ILE A 6 39.89 42.59 -4.98
N ILE A 7 39.60 43.41 -6.00
CA ILE A 7 38.28 43.44 -6.64
C ILE A 7 38.00 42.14 -7.34
N ILE A 8 38.95 41.56 -8.07
CA ILE A 8 38.76 40.29 -8.77
C ILE A 8 38.50 39.14 -7.76
N ILE A 9 39.26 39.09 -6.64
CA ILE A 9 39.06 38.10 -5.59
C ILE A 9 37.65 38.26 -4.96
N ALA A 10 37.21 39.47 -4.68
CA ALA A 10 35.89 39.74 -4.10
C ALA A 10 34.76 39.29 -5.04
N VAL A 11 34.88 39.55 -6.35
CA VAL A 11 33.89 39.13 -7.36
C VAL A 11 33.83 37.58 -7.46
N VAL A 12 34.98 36.93 -7.47
CA VAL A 12 35.06 35.47 -7.51
C VAL A 12 34.45 34.85 -6.25
N CYS A 13 34.75 35.39 -5.08
CA CYS A 13 34.12 34.90 -3.83
C CYS A 13 32.60 35.05 -3.82
N VAL A 14 32.07 36.18 -4.28
CA VAL A 14 30.61 36.39 -4.37
C VAL A 14 30.00 35.42 -5.37
N ALA A 15 30.62 35.18 -6.52
CA ALA A 15 30.15 34.22 -7.52
C ALA A 15 30.11 32.78 -6.96
N VAL A 16 31.16 32.37 -6.24
CA VAL A 16 31.25 31.02 -5.60
C VAL A 16 30.15 30.84 -4.53
N VAL A 17 29.92 31.86 -3.70
CA VAL A 17 28.86 31.83 -2.67
C VAL A 17 27.48 31.79 -3.32
N ALA A 18 27.24 32.54 -4.39
CA ALA A 18 25.96 32.50 -5.10
C ALA A 18 25.68 31.12 -5.73
N VAL A 19 26.69 30.52 -6.39
CA VAL A 19 26.56 29.17 -6.99
C VAL A 19 26.35 28.10 -5.91
N ALA A 20 27.14 28.16 -4.82
CA ALA A 20 26.96 27.22 -3.71
C ALA A 20 25.57 27.38 -3.08
N GLY A 21 25.10 28.58 -2.82
CA GLY A 21 23.79 28.86 -2.25
C GLY A 21 22.63 28.36 -3.12
N THR A 22 22.72 28.49 -4.46
CA THR A 22 21.71 27.96 -5.37
C THR A 22 21.69 26.45 -5.42
N VAL A 23 22.86 25.79 -5.45
CA VAL A 23 22.95 24.33 -5.46
C VAL A 23 22.42 23.73 -4.16
N PHE A 24 22.75 24.31 -3.00
CA PHE A 24 22.23 23.87 -1.71
C PHE A 24 20.72 24.13 -1.58
N GLY A 25 20.24 25.29 -2.04
CA GLY A 25 18.83 25.62 -2.03
C GLY A 25 17.98 24.69 -2.91
N VAL A 26 18.43 24.36 -4.11
CA VAL A 26 17.75 23.44 -5.01
C VAL A 26 17.73 22.02 -4.44
N ARG A 27 18.83 21.53 -3.87
CA ARG A 27 18.87 20.23 -3.20
C ARG A 27 17.89 20.16 -2.04
N ALA A 28 17.93 21.13 -1.12
CA ALA A 28 17.03 21.18 0.03
C ALA A 28 15.56 21.25 -0.39
N TYR A 29 15.24 21.98 -1.45
CA TYR A 29 13.89 22.04 -2.01
C TYR A 29 13.45 20.71 -2.61
N ASN A 30 14.33 20.05 -3.39
CA ASN A 30 14.03 18.74 -3.97
C ASN A 30 13.84 17.67 -2.88
N ASP A 31 14.73 17.65 -1.87
CA ASP A 31 14.64 16.72 -0.74
C ASP A 31 13.32 16.91 0.03
N TYR A 32 12.93 18.16 0.30
CA TYR A 32 11.66 18.49 0.94
C TYR A 32 10.46 18.02 0.08
N THR A 33 10.48 18.25 -1.22
CA THR A 33 9.40 17.85 -2.14
C THR A 33 9.28 16.33 -2.22
N LEU A 34 10.40 15.60 -2.30
CA LEU A 34 10.43 14.14 -2.29
C LEU A 34 9.89 13.57 -0.97
N GLN A 35 10.27 14.17 0.16
CA GLN A 35 9.75 13.77 1.47
C GLN A 35 8.24 13.98 1.55
N GLN A 36 7.73 15.14 1.14
CA GLN A 36 6.30 15.44 1.16
C GLN A 36 5.51 14.45 0.28
N GLN A 37 5.99 14.18 -0.95
CA GLN A 37 5.36 13.21 -1.85
C GLN A 37 5.35 11.79 -1.24
N THR A 38 6.43 11.41 -0.56
CA THR A 38 6.53 10.11 0.12
C THR A 38 5.51 10.02 1.25
N GLU A 39 5.42 11.05 2.11
CA GLU A 39 4.49 11.09 3.23
C GLU A 39 3.02 11.05 2.75
N GLU A 40 2.68 11.81 1.70
CA GLU A 40 1.34 11.81 1.10
C GLU A 40 0.96 10.44 0.54
N ARG A 41 1.90 9.75 -0.13
CA ARG A 41 1.67 8.41 -0.67
C ARG A 41 1.52 7.35 0.42
N ILE A 42 2.37 7.39 1.45
CA ILE A 42 2.26 6.50 2.61
C ILE A 42 0.92 6.71 3.31
N LYS A 43 0.52 7.96 3.51
CA LYS A 43 -0.77 8.29 4.10
C LYS A 43 -1.94 7.75 3.26
N SER A 44 -1.89 7.90 1.94
CA SER A 44 -2.91 7.35 1.04
C SER A 44 -3.03 5.83 1.15
N ILE A 45 -1.91 5.10 1.33
CA ILE A 45 -1.91 3.66 1.57
C ILE A 45 -2.57 3.34 2.93
N ASP A 46 -2.23 4.09 3.98
CA ASP A 46 -2.81 3.90 5.31
C ASP A 46 -4.33 4.19 5.32
N ASP A 47 -4.76 5.25 4.65
CA ASP A 47 -6.19 5.62 4.53
C ASP A 47 -6.95 4.51 3.76
N THR A 48 -6.37 3.99 2.67
CA THR A 48 -6.97 2.87 1.91
C THR A 48 -7.07 1.59 2.76
N TYR A 49 -6.05 1.31 3.57
CA TYR A 49 -6.08 0.16 4.47
C TYR A 49 -7.11 0.33 5.59
N ALA A 50 -7.24 1.52 6.16
CA ALA A 50 -8.27 1.82 7.16
C ALA A 50 -9.67 1.62 6.56
N ASP A 51 -9.92 2.15 5.37
CA ASP A 51 -11.17 1.95 4.61
C ASP A 51 -11.46 0.46 4.34
N PHE A 52 -10.43 -0.33 4.07
CA PHE A 52 -10.57 -1.78 3.91
C PHE A 52 -10.97 -2.45 5.22
N LEU A 53 -10.38 -2.05 6.35
CA LEU A 53 -10.72 -2.63 7.66
C LEU A 53 -12.15 -2.30 8.08
N ASP A 54 -12.60 -1.06 7.83
CA ASP A 54 -13.93 -0.58 8.21
C ASP A 54 -15.06 -1.18 7.35
N GLU A 55 -14.74 -1.70 6.16
CA GLU A 55 -15.73 -2.36 5.31
C GLU A 55 -16.20 -3.67 5.95
N THR A 56 -17.50 -3.87 6.01
CA THR A 56 -18.12 -5.09 6.58
C THR A 56 -18.55 -6.09 5.52
N ASP A 57 -18.82 -5.60 4.30
CA ASP A 57 -19.21 -6.43 3.17
C ASP A 57 -17.97 -7.07 2.54
N ARG A 58 -17.97 -8.41 2.48
CA ARG A 58 -16.84 -9.19 1.97
C ARG A 58 -16.56 -8.95 0.49
N SER A 59 -17.60 -8.84 -0.33
CA SER A 59 -17.45 -8.58 -1.76
C SER A 59 -16.80 -7.23 -2.01
N LYS A 60 -17.23 -6.21 -1.24
CA LYS A 60 -16.61 -4.88 -1.30
C LYS A 60 -15.18 -4.87 -0.76
N LYS A 61 -14.87 -5.68 0.27
CA LYS A 61 -13.47 -5.87 0.70
C LYS A 61 -12.61 -6.43 -0.41
N LEU A 62 -13.11 -7.42 -1.14
CA LEU A 62 -12.39 -8.02 -2.27
C LEU A 62 -12.19 -7.01 -3.40
N GLU A 63 -13.21 -6.19 -3.70
CA GLU A 63 -13.11 -5.08 -4.66
C GLU A 63 -12.02 -4.08 -4.25
N LYS A 64 -12.02 -3.66 -2.97
CA LYS A 64 -10.97 -2.77 -2.44
C LYS A 64 -9.57 -3.37 -2.54
N LEU A 65 -9.40 -4.67 -2.26
CA LEU A 65 -8.13 -5.35 -2.47
C LEU A 65 -7.73 -5.37 -3.95
N SER A 66 -8.66 -5.68 -4.85
CA SER A 66 -8.43 -5.67 -6.30
C SER A 66 -7.99 -4.29 -6.79
N ASP A 67 -8.66 -3.23 -6.32
CA ASP A 67 -8.34 -1.86 -6.69
C ASP A 67 -6.99 -1.41 -6.10
N PHE A 68 -6.66 -1.85 -4.89
CA PHE A 68 -5.34 -1.61 -4.30
C PHE A 68 -4.22 -2.24 -5.14
N ILE A 69 -4.43 -3.46 -5.64
CA ILE A 69 -3.46 -4.16 -6.51
C ILE A 69 -3.32 -3.43 -7.86
N LYS A 70 -4.43 -3.00 -8.48
CA LYS A 70 -4.43 -2.28 -9.76
C LYS A 70 -3.73 -0.92 -9.66
N ASN A 71 -3.88 -0.25 -8.52
CA ASN A 71 -3.33 1.07 -8.26
C ASN A 71 -1.92 1.01 -7.62
N LYS A 72 -1.17 -0.08 -7.84
CA LYS A 72 0.22 -0.17 -7.40
C LYS A 72 1.02 1.01 -7.96
N PRO A 73 1.72 1.78 -7.12
CA PRO A 73 2.59 2.86 -7.58
C PRO A 73 3.63 2.36 -8.60
N SER A 74 3.78 3.06 -9.71
CA SER A 74 4.69 2.68 -10.79
C SER A 74 5.43 3.89 -11.34
N THR A 75 6.51 3.66 -12.08
CA THR A 75 7.26 4.70 -12.77
C THR A 75 6.45 5.42 -13.85
N ASN A 76 5.32 4.86 -14.29
CA ASN A 76 4.44 5.48 -15.27
C ASN A 76 3.60 6.63 -14.69
N ASP A 77 3.59 6.78 -13.36
CA ASP A 77 2.81 7.79 -12.64
C ASP A 77 3.60 9.11 -12.44
N GLU A 78 4.65 9.36 -13.22
CA GLU A 78 5.56 10.52 -13.05
C GLU A 78 6.15 10.65 -11.64
N ILE A 79 6.26 9.53 -10.93
CA ILE A 79 6.78 9.50 -9.57
C ILE A 79 8.30 9.33 -9.63
N ALA A 80 9.03 10.12 -8.84
CA ALA A 80 10.46 9.96 -8.70
C ALA A 80 10.81 8.55 -8.15
N VAL A 81 11.87 7.95 -8.68
CA VAL A 81 12.32 6.60 -8.29
C VAL A 81 12.60 6.52 -6.79
N GLU A 82 13.11 7.59 -6.20
CA GLU A 82 13.37 7.71 -4.76
C GLU A 82 12.08 7.58 -3.94
N VAL A 83 11.00 8.23 -4.37
CA VAL A 83 9.68 8.14 -3.72
C VAL A 83 9.11 6.72 -3.86
N LEU A 84 9.21 6.12 -5.05
CA LEU A 84 8.79 4.73 -5.25
C LEU A 84 9.51 3.77 -4.33
N ASN A 85 10.84 3.86 -4.24
CA ASN A 85 11.64 3.00 -3.38
C ASN A 85 11.30 3.17 -1.89
N ALA A 86 10.91 4.38 -1.47
CA ALA A 86 10.51 4.66 -0.09
C ALA A 86 9.08 4.15 0.22
N VAL A 87 8.19 4.14 -0.76
CA VAL A 87 6.77 3.74 -0.60
C VAL A 87 6.57 2.23 -0.77
N GLU A 88 7.37 1.56 -1.62
CA GLU A 88 7.24 0.13 -1.93
C GLU A 88 7.19 -0.80 -0.69
N PRO A 89 8.03 -0.64 0.36
CA PRO A 89 7.94 -1.48 1.54
C PRO A 89 6.58 -1.37 2.25
N LYS A 90 6.06 -0.14 2.36
CA LYS A 90 4.77 0.12 2.98
C LYS A 90 3.61 -0.46 2.16
N TYR A 91 3.66 -0.30 0.83
CA TYR A 91 2.68 -0.90 -0.07
C TYR A 91 2.67 -2.42 0.06
N SER A 92 3.84 -3.06 0.02
CA SER A 92 3.98 -4.52 0.10
C SER A 92 3.49 -5.07 1.45
N GLU A 93 3.84 -4.42 2.56
CA GLU A 93 3.36 -4.79 3.89
C GLU A 93 1.82 -4.68 3.98
N THR A 94 1.25 -3.62 3.44
CA THR A 94 -0.19 -3.40 3.46
C THR A 94 -0.91 -4.42 2.60
N LEU A 95 -0.40 -4.71 1.40
CA LEU A 95 -0.94 -5.73 0.51
C LEU A 95 -0.95 -7.11 1.18
N GLU A 96 0.14 -7.50 1.83
CA GLU A 96 0.23 -8.76 2.58
C GLU A 96 -0.84 -8.84 3.69
N LYS A 97 -1.04 -7.76 4.43
CA LYS A 97 -2.09 -7.70 5.48
C LYS A 97 -3.50 -7.85 4.90
N MET A 98 -3.80 -7.18 3.79
CA MET A 98 -5.10 -7.30 3.12
C MET A 98 -5.33 -8.71 2.57
N GLN A 99 -4.33 -9.33 1.96
CA GLN A 99 -4.40 -10.70 1.48
C GLN A 99 -4.56 -11.70 2.63
N LYS A 100 -3.80 -11.51 3.71
CA LYS A 100 -3.88 -12.37 4.89
C LYS A 100 -5.27 -12.39 5.52
N TYR A 101 -5.99 -11.26 5.50
CA TYR A 101 -7.37 -11.22 5.96
C TYR A 101 -8.24 -12.29 5.28
N PHE A 102 -8.14 -12.44 3.96
CA PHE A 102 -8.91 -13.45 3.22
C PHE A 102 -8.40 -14.87 3.46
N THR A 103 -7.08 -15.06 3.61
CA THR A 103 -6.50 -16.37 3.93
C THR A 103 -6.97 -16.87 5.29
N ASP A 104 -6.90 -16.01 6.33
CA ASP A 104 -7.32 -16.35 7.68
C ASP A 104 -8.84 -16.66 7.73
N ASP A 105 -9.65 -15.91 6.98
CA ASP A 105 -11.08 -16.13 6.88
C ASP A 105 -11.42 -17.43 6.11
N TYR A 106 -10.67 -17.73 5.05
CA TYR A 106 -10.78 -18.98 4.32
C TYR A 106 -10.44 -20.19 5.20
N ASP A 107 -9.32 -20.14 5.93
CA ASP A 107 -8.91 -21.20 6.84
C ASP A 107 -9.95 -21.45 7.95
N LYS A 108 -10.57 -20.37 8.45
CA LYS A 108 -11.67 -20.48 9.42
C LYS A 108 -12.88 -21.18 8.81
N ILE A 109 -13.28 -20.82 7.58
CA ILE A 109 -14.40 -21.44 6.87
C ILE A 109 -14.13 -22.93 6.62
N ILE A 110 -12.92 -23.28 6.18
CA ILE A 110 -12.52 -24.68 5.97
C ILE A 110 -12.60 -25.46 7.28
N LYS A 111 -12.07 -24.90 8.37
CA LYS A 111 -12.12 -25.55 9.67
C LYS A 111 -13.56 -25.76 10.15
N ASP A 112 -14.41 -24.74 10.02
CA ASP A 112 -15.83 -24.83 10.39
C ASP A 112 -16.56 -25.89 9.53
N ASN A 113 -16.26 -25.98 8.24
CA ASN A 113 -16.82 -27.00 7.34
C ASN A 113 -16.32 -28.41 7.67
N THR A 114 -15.08 -28.58 8.08
CA THR A 114 -14.54 -29.88 8.52
C THR A 114 -15.28 -30.35 9.78
N ILE A 115 -15.49 -29.49 10.75
CA ILE A 115 -16.26 -29.76 11.98
C ILE A 115 -17.71 -30.13 11.61
N ILE A 116 -18.29 -29.47 10.63
CA ILE A 116 -19.66 -29.74 10.16
C ILE A 116 -19.74 -31.09 9.44
N SER A 117 -18.76 -31.43 8.59
CA SER A 117 -18.69 -32.72 7.90
C SER A 117 -18.62 -33.88 8.88
N ASP A 118 -17.78 -33.75 9.93
CA ASP A 118 -17.70 -34.73 11.00
C ASP A 118 -19.01 -34.85 11.82
N SER A 119 -19.75 -33.76 11.91
CA SER A 119 -21.05 -33.71 12.62
C SER A 119 -22.19 -34.25 11.76
N LEU A 120 -22.13 -34.08 10.43
CA LEU A 120 -23.12 -34.60 9.47
C LEU A 120 -23.19 -36.11 9.47
N ASN A 121 -22.04 -36.80 9.65
CA ASN A 121 -22.00 -38.24 9.81
C ASN A 121 -22.73 -38.73 11.09
N LYS A 122 -23.09 -37.82 11.99
CA LYS A 122 -23.75 -38.10 13.28
C LYS A 122 -25.16 -37.54 13.39
N MET A 123 -25.68 -36.78 12.40
CA MET A 123 -26.92 -36.03 12.54
C MET A 123 -27.86 -36.12 11.32
N ASN A 124 -29.11 -36.48 11.60
CA ASN A 124 -30.23 -36.53 10.64
C ASN A 124 -31.03 -35.19 10.66
N ASP A 125 -30.37 -34.05 10.80
CA ASP A 125 -31.04 -32.76 10.95
C ASP A 125 -30.97 -31.95 9.64
N LYS A 126 -32.12 -31.86 8.96
CA LYS A 126 -32.31 -31.22 7.65
C LYS A 126 -31.84 -29.77 7.60
N LYS A 127 -31.94 -29.03 8.72
CA LYS A 127 -31.53 -27.62 8.81
C LYS A 127 -30.01 -27.47 8.74
N LYS A 128 -29.27 -28.37 9.40
CA LYS A 128 -27.82 -28.34 9.42
C LYS A 128 -27.21 -28.78 8.10
N ILE A 129 -27.90 -29.67 7.35
CA ILE A 129 -27.52 -30.03 6.00
C ILE A 129 -27.63 -28.82 5.08
N GLN A 130 -28.70 -28.05 5.20
CA GLN A 130 -28.88 -26.83 4.40
C GLN A 130 -27.82 -25.78 4.73
N ASP A 131 -27.52 -25.53 6.00
CA ASP A 131 -26.44 -24.61 6.41
C ASP A 131 -25.07 -25.03 5.86
N CYS A 132 -24.83 -26.34 5.66
CA CYS A 132 -23.62 -26.84 5.02
C CYS A 132 -23.59 -26.58 3.52
N ILE A 133 -24.72 -26.81 2.83
CA ILE A 133 -24.85 -26.56 1.40
C ILE A 133 -24.64 -25.06 1.13
N ASP A 134 -25.22 -24.19 1.93
CA ASP A 134 -25.10 -22.74 1.78
C ASP A 134 -23.62 -22.30 1.95
N LYS A 135 -22.90 -22.89 2.89
CA LYS A 135 -21.46 -22.63 3.09
C LYS A 135 -20.59 -23.18 1.97
N LEU A 136 -20.93 -24.34 1.41
CA LEU A 136 -20.20 -24.91 0.27
C LEU A 136 -20.42 -24.07 -1.00
N ASN A 137 -21.64 -23.63 -1.26
CA ASN A 137 -21.94 -22.73 -2.39
C ASN A 137 -21.17 -21.40 -2.25
N PHE A 138 -21.05 -20.88 -1.05
CA PHE A 138 -20.27 -19.68 -0.79
C PHE A 138 -18.77 -19.88 -1.04
N LEU A 139 -18.22 -21.07 -0.73
CA LEU A 139 -16.83 -21.42 -1.07
C LEU A 139 -16.62 -21.54 -2.58
N GLU A 140 -17.58 -22.08 -3.30
CA GLU A 140 -17.56 -22.21 -4.76
C GLU A 140 -17.53 -20.82 -5.42
N GLU A 141 -18.34 -19.86 -4.95
CA GLU A 141 -18.31 -18.47 -5.41
C GLU A 141 -16.95 -17.78 -5.19
N ILE A 142 -16.24 -18.13 -4.10
CA ILE A 142 -14.90 -17.57 -3.81
C ILE A 142 -13.83 -18.17 -4.72
N ILE A 143 -13.96 -19.44 -5.09
CA ILE A 143 -12.98 -20.15 -5.94
C ILE A 143 -13.12 -19.71 -7.40
N ASP A 144 -14.34 -19.39 -7.82
CA ASP A 144 -14.65 -19.00 -9.21
C ASP A 144 -14.50 -17.49 -9.48
N SER A 145 -14.22 -16.66 -8.45
CA SER A 145 -13.99 -15.22 -8.56
C SER A 145 -12.52 -14.83 -8.52
#